data_d0b539a7944c115edd4c00da3271df3c
#
_entry.id   d0b539a7944c115edd4c00da3271df3c
#
_cell.length_a   1.000
_cell.length_b   1.000
_cell.length_c   1.000
_cell.angle_alpha   90.00
_cell.angle_beta   90.00
_cell.angle_gamma   90.00
#
_symmetry.space_group_name_H-M   'P 1'
#
loop_
_entity.id
_entity.type
_entity.pdbx_description
1 polymer ?
#
loop_
_entity_poly.entity_id
_entity_poly.type
_entity_poly.pdbx_seq_one_letter_code
_entity_poly.pdbx_strand_id
1 'polypeptide(L)' 'MTDVETAVATAFREEWGRVVATLIRVTGDWDLAEECAQEAFARALETWPESGVPDRPGAWLTTTARNRAIDR' A
#
# COMPACT_ATOMS: atom_id res chain seq x y z
N MET A 1 20.02 3.56 10.64
CA MET A 1 18.73 3.04 11.04
C MET A 1 17.63 3.72 10.24
N THR A 2 16.77 2.96 9.61
CA THR A 2 15.69 3.49 8.77
C THR A 2 14.45 3.67 9.62
N ASP A 3 13.91 4.89 9.70
CA ASP A 3 12.66 5.09 10.40
C ASP A 3 11.47 4.72 9.49
N VAL A 4 10.30 4.60 10.11
CA VAL A 4 9.10 4.15 9.40
C VAL A 4 8.67 5.17 8.34
N GLU A 5 8.78 6.44 8.63
CA GLU A 5 8.39 7.47 7.65
C GLU A 5 9.26 7.40 6.39
N THR A 6 10.57 7.19 6.57
CA THR A 6 11.48 7.04 5.43
C THR A 6 11.15 5.78 4.65
N ALA A 7 10.86 4.67 5.34
CA ALA A 7 10.49 3.40 4.70
C ALA A 7 9.21 3.55 3.88
N VAL A 8 8.20 4.24 4.43
CA VAL A 8 6.94 4.47 3.71
C VAL A 8 7.16 5.38 2.51
N ALA A 9 7.96 6.44 2.65
CA ALA A 9 8.25 7.34 1.54
C ALA A 9 8.97 6.61 0.40
N THR A 10 9.93 5.76 0.74
CA THR A 10 10.65 4.95 -0.24
C THR A 10 9.69 3.99 -0.95
N ALA A 11 8.84 3.32 -0.19
CA ALA A 11 7.85 2.41 -0.75
C ALA A 11 6.88 3.15 -1.67
N PHE A 12 6.47 4.37 -1.28
CA PHE A 12 5.60 5.18 -2.12
C PHE A 12 6.24 5.43 -3.49
N ARG A 13 7.50 5.90 -3.50
CA ARG A 13 8.18 6.18 -4.76
C ARG A 13 8.36 4.94 -5.62
N GLU A 14 8.66 3.81 -5.00
CA GLU A 14 9.00 2.58 -5.73
C GLU A 14 7.79 1.73 -6.07
N GLU A 15 6.76 1.75 -5.24
CA GLU A 15 5.67 0.79 -5.35
C GLU A 15 4.30 1.38 -5.70
N TRP A 16 4.12 2.70 -5.56
CA TRP A 16 2.80 3.32 -5.76
C TRP A 16 2.18 2.94 -7.11
N GLY A 17 2.93 3.14 -8.20
CA GLY A 17 2.42 2.87 -9.54
C GLY A 17 2.04 1.41 -9.71
N ARG A 18 2.85 0.52 -9.16
CA ARG A 18 2.61 -0.93 -9.26
C ARG A 18 1.37 -1.34 -8.48
N VAL A 19 1.22 -0.82 -7.26
CA VAL A 19 0.05 -1.10 -6.43
C VAL A 19 -1.22 -0.62 -7.11
N VAL A 20 -1.22 0.63 -7.59
CA VAL A 20 -2.39 1.19 -8.28
C VAL A 20 -2.72 0.39 -9.54
N ALA A 21 -1.71 0.05 -10.35
CA ALA A 21 -1.93 -0.72 -11.58
C ALA A 21 -2.59 -2.07 -11.27
N THR A 22 -2.11 -2.75 -10.22
CA THR A 22 -2.70 -4.02 -9.79
C THR A 22 -4.15 -3.83 -9.37
N LEU A 23 -4.42 -2.79 -8.59
CA LEU A 23 -5.77 -2.51 -8.10
C LEU A 23 -6.72 -2.12 -9.23
N ILE A 24 -6.23 -1.44 -10.27
CA ILE A 24 -7.05 -1.14 -11.44
C ILE A 24 -7.48 -2.44 -12.12
N ARG A 25 -6.58 -3.40 -12.24
CA ARG A 25 -6.92 -4.71 -12.82
C ARG A 25 -7.94 -5.46 -11.98
N VAL A 26 -7.82 -5.35 -10.65
CA VAL A 26 -8.73 -6.05 -9.72
C VAL A 26 -10.10 -5.40 -9.70
N THR A 27 -10.17 -4.08 -9.66
CA THR A 27 -11.43 -3.35 -9.46
C THR A 27 -12.08 -2.88 -10.74
N GLY A 28 -11.29 -2.65 -11.78
CA GLY A 28 -11.78 -2.05 -13.01
C GLY A 28 -12.14 -0.57 -12.85
N ASP A 29 -11.70 0.06 -11.77
CA ASP A 29 -12.10 1.41 -11.42
C ASP A 29 -10.85 2.18 -10.94
N TRP A 30 -10.45 3.21 -11.69
CA TRP A 30 -9.25 3.98 -11.38
C TRP A 30 -9.36 4.69 -10.03
N ASP A 31 -10.48 5.36 -9.78
CA ASP A 31 -10.64 6.12 -8.54
C ASP A 31 -10.64 5.21 -7.32
N LEU A 32 -11.32 4.08 -7.42
CA LEU A 32 -11.33 3.11 -6.33
C LEU A 32 -9.92 2.53 -6.10
N ALA A 33 -9.21 2.25 -7.17
CA ALA A 33 -7.84 1.73 -7.07
C ALA A 33 -6.93 2.70 -6.32
N GLU A 34 -6.99 3.99 -6.66
CA GLU A 34 -6.20 5.00 -6.00
C GLU A 34 -6.58 5.14 -4.52
N GLU A 35 -7.87 5.13 -4.24
CA GLU A 35 -8.36 5.24 -2.88
C GLU A 35 -7.88 4.08 -2.01
N CYS A 36 -7.98 2.87 -2.54
CA CYS A 36 -7.53 1.68 -1.80
C CYS A 36 -6.01 1.68 -1.61
N ALA A 37 -5.26 2.14 -2.61
CA ALA A 37 -3.82 2.27 -2.48
C ALA A 37 -3.46 3.29 -1.40
N GLN A 38 -4.12 4.45 -1.37
CA GLN A 38 -3.88 5.45 -0.34
C GLN A 38 -4.17 4.90 1.05
N GLU A 39 -5.25 4.13 1.20
CA GLU A 39 -5.59 3.50 2.48
C GLU A 39 -4.52 2.52 2.93
N ALA A 40 -3.94 1.76 1.98
CA ALA A 40 -2.87 0.81 2.30
C ALA A 40 -1.62 1.53 2.82
N PHE A 41 -1.23 2.64 2.18
CA PHE A 41 -0.09 3.41 2.64
C PHE A 41 -0.36 4.07 3.99
N ALA A 42 -1.58 4.57 4.23
CA ALA A 42 -1.95 5.11 5.52
C ALA A 42 -1.87 4.02 6.61
N ARG A 43 -2.30 2.81 6.27
CA ARG A 43 -2.23 1.68 7.20
C ARG A 43 -0.78 1.34 7.55
N ALA A 44 0.12 1.43 6.57
CA ALA A 44 1.54 1.20 6.82
C ALA A 44 2.09 2.18 7.84
N LEU A 45 1.74 3.46 7.73
CA LEU A 45 2.16 4.46 8.70
C LEU A 45 1.65 4.16 10.11
N GLU A 46 0.48 3.56 10.22
CA GLU A 46 -0.10 3.22 11.52
C GLU A 46 0.52 1.96 12.13
N THR A 47 0.79 0.95 11.30
CA THR A 47 1.13 -0.38 11.82
C THR A 47 2.62 -0.68 11.84
N TRP A 48 3.39 -0.18 10.89
CA TRP A 48 4.80 -0.49 10.80
C TRP A 48 5.64 0.01 11.99
N PRO A 49 5.26 1.11 12.68
CA PRO A 49 6.02 1.48 13.89
C PRO A 49 6.01 0.40 14.97
N GLU A 50 4.94 -0.39 15.05
CA GLU A 50 4.82 -1.45 16.04
C GLU A 50 5.26 -2.81 15.51
N SER A 51 4.82 -3.14 14.30
CA SER A 51 5.07 -4.47 13.73
C SER A 51 6.41 -4.60 13.01
N GLY A 52 7.02 -3.47 12.66
CA GLY A 52 8.20 -3.45 11.82
C GLY A 52 7.85 -3.39 10.34
N VAL A 53 8.79 -2.91 9.53
CA VAL A 53 8.63 -2.86 8.08
C VAL A 53 8.72 -4.27 7.53
N PRO A 54 7.74 -4.73 6.73
CA PRO A 54 7.80 -6.09 6.19
C PRO A 54 8.96 -6.25 5.21
N ASP A 55 9.38 -7.49 5.02
CA ASP A 55 10.48 -7.80 4.09
C ASP A 55 10.14 -7.42 2.66
N ARG A 56 8.85 -7.51 2.29
CA ARG A 56 8.36 -7.14 0.98
C ARG A 56 7.28 -6.07 1.11
N PRO A 57 7.68 -4.82 1.25
CA PRO A 57 6.70 -3.74 1.46
C PRO A 57 5.68 -3.64 0.34
N GLY A 58 6.12 -3.81 -0.92
CA GLY A 58 5.20 -3.73 -2.06
C GLY A 58 4.14 -4.81 -2.03
N ALA A 59 4.52 -6.04 -1.67
CA ALA A 59 3.56 -7.14 -1.57
C ALA A 59 2.56 -6.89 -0.43
N TRP A 60 3.04 -6.40 0.69
CA TRP A 60 2.18 -6.06 1.84
C TRP A 60 1.17 -4.97 1.45
N LEU A 61 1.65 -3.93 0.76
CA LEU A 61 0.80 -2.82 0.33
C LEU A 61 -0.26 -3.29 -0.66
N THR A 62 0.14 -4.13 -1.63
CA THR A 62 -0.80 -4.65 -2.64
C THR A 62 -1.87 -5.52 -1.98
N THR A 63 -1.47 -6.41 -1.06
CA THR A 63 -2.42 -7.27 -0.35
C THR A 63 -3.38 -6.43 0.48
N THR A 64 -2.86 -5.45 1.21
CA THR A 64 -3.69 -4.59 2.05
C THR A 64 -4.69 -3.79 1.19
N ALA A 65 -4.22 -3.22 0.08
CA ALA A 65 -5.09 -2.46 -0.82
C ALA A 65 -6.15 -3.35 -1.44
N ARG A 66 -5.78 -4.57 -1.86
CA ARG A 66 -6.72 -5.53 -2.43
C ARG A 66 -7.81 -5.89 -1.41
N ASN A 67 -7.41 -6.15 -0.17
CA ASN A 67 -8.37 -6.49 0.87
C ASN A 67 -9.36 -5.36 1.10
N ARG A 68 -8.91 -4.11 1.04
CA ARG A 68 -9.81 -2.95 1.15
C ARG A 68 -10.80 -2.91 -0.01
N ALA A 69 -10.33 -3.21 -1.23
CA ALA A 69 -11.21 -3.23 -2.40
C ALA A 69 -12.27 -4.32 -2.30
N ILE A 70 -11.89 -5.50 -1.79
CA ILE A 70 -12.81 -6.63 -1.62
C ILE A 70 -13.86 -6.33 -0.56
N ASP A 71 -13.48 -5.61 0.49
CA ASP A 71 -14.38 -5.29 1.61
C ASP A 71 -15.41 -4.21 1.27
N ARG A 72 -15.30 -3.58 0.11
CA ARG A 72 -16.21 -2.52 -0.30
C ARG A 72 -17.45 -3.04 -1.12
#